data_16de352e0e1b42efe5b601c643d1b0e5
#
_entry.id   16de352e0e1b42efe5b601c643d1b0e5
#
_cell.length_a   1.000
_cell.length_b   1.000
_cell.length_c   1.000
_cell.angle_alpha   90.00
_cell.angle_beta   90.00
_cell.angle_gamma   90.00
#
_symmetry.space_group_name_H-M   'P 1'
#
loop_
_entity.id
_entity.type
_entity.pdbx_description
1 polymer ?
#
loop_
_entity_poly.entity_id
_entity_poly.type
_entity_poly.pdbx_seq_one_letter_code
_entity_poly.pdbx_strand_id
1 'polypeptide(L)'
;MYHDIDTWKNLPEKQLSSGLAETIKHGCLGDKELFEYLEKNVEKVLECDGEACEYIAKKNCEVKYKVVMKDERESGLREVLNLGHTVGRAIETVSDYRLYHGEAVAIGMVAQARLGEKLGFISNENEQRVEKLLERAKLPTKIPDYIDRKALVKKLYTDKKVRDGKLRFVFQKEIGEMMCFGENQYGKEISEEQIAEI
;
A
#
# COMPACT_ATOMS: atom_id res chain seq x y z
N MET A 1 4.92 -22.88 7.42
CA MET A 1 5.05 -21.65 8.24
C MET A 1 3.90 -21.67 9.23
N TYR A 2 4.18 -21.55 10.52
CA TYR A 2 3.17 -21.45 11.57
C TYR A 2 3.00 -20.00 11.95
N HIS A 3 1.75 -19.50 11.97
CA HIS A 3 1.40 -18.21 12.49
C HIS A 3 0.53 -18.41 13.73
N ASP A 4 1.05 -18.03 14.88
CA ASP A 4 0.28 -18.00 16.12
C ASP A 4 -0.44 -16.65 16.19
N ILE A 5 -1.73 -16.65 15.80
CA ILE A 5 -2.57 -15.45 15.78
C ILE A 5 -2.92 -14.95 17.19
N ASP A 6 -2.82 -15.80 18.22
CA ASP A 6 -3.06 -15.38 19.60
C ASP A 6 -2.01 -14.35 20.06
N THR A 7 -0.84 -14.34 19.45
CA THR A 7 0.19 -13.30 19.73
C THR A 7 -0.26 -11.92 19.34
N TRP A 8 -1.20 -11.76 18.38
CA TRP A 8 -1.71 -10.47 17.93
C TRP A 8 -2.48 -9.74 19.03
N LYS A 9 -3.14 -10.48 19.94
CA LYS A 9 -3.84 -9.91 21.10
C LYS A 9 -2.95 -9.12 22.04
N ASN A 10 -1.64 -9.35 21.98
CA ASN A 10 -0.65 -8.67 22.81
C ASN A 10 -0.03 -7.45 22.11
N LEU A 11 -0.35 -7.20 20.84
CA LEU A 11 0.17 -6.06 20.10
C LEU A 11 -0.56 -4.77 20.53
N PRO A 12 0.17 -3.66 20.70
CA PRO A 12 -0.47 -2.35 20.75
C PRO A 12 -1.32 -2.09 19.51
N GLU A 13 -2.47 -1.45 19.66
CA GLU A 13 -3.41 -1.16 18.57
C GLU A 13 -2.73 -0.55 17.33
N LYS A 14 -1.81 0.40 17.53
CA LYS A 14 -1.05 1.01 16.44
C LYS A 14 -0.20 0.01 15.65
N GLN A 15 0.36 -0.99 16.29
CA GLN A 15 1.16 -2.01 15.59
C GLN A 15 0.26 -2.95 14.81
N LEU A 16 -0.90 -3.31 15.35
CA LEU A 16 -1.89 -4.12 14.65
C LEU A 16 -2.42 -3.39 13.41
N SER A 17 -2.82 -2.12 13.56
CA SER A 17 -3.23 -1.26 12.42
C SER A 17 -2.11 -1.13 11.38
N SER A 18 -0.87 -0.90 11.82
CA SER A 18 0.28 -0.84 10.92
C SER A 18 0.45 -2.15 10.11
N GLY A 19 0.26 -3.31 10.74
CA GLY A 19 0.25 -4.60 10.05
C GLY A 19 -0.88 -4.73 9.03
N LEU A 20 -2.07 -4.17 9.33
CA LEU A 20 -3.22 -4.19 8.43
C LEU A 20 -3.00 -3.39 7.14
N ALA A 21 -2.15 -2.36 7.13
CA ALA A 21 -1.82 -1.64 5.91
C ALA A 21 -1.29 -2.58 4.81
N GLU A 22 -0.40 -3.52 5.17
CA GLU A 22 0.12 -4.52 4.25
C GLU A 22 -0.96 -5.50 3.77
N THR A 23 -1.88 -5.87 4.65
CA THR A 23 -3.00 -6.76 4.29
C THR A 23 -3.97 -6.07 3.32
N ILE A 24 -4.31 -4.81 3.58
CA ILE A 24 -5.14 -4.00 2.68
C ILE A 24 -4.43 -3.83 1.32
N LYS A 25 -3.13 -3.55 1.33
CA LYS A 25 -2.31 -3.49 0.11
C LYS A 25 -2.41 -4.78 -0.70
N HIS A 26 -2.33 -5.94 -0.07
CA HIS A 26 -2.46 -7.22 -0.76
C HIS A 26 -3.86 -7.42 -1.36
N GLY A 27 -4.90 -6.96 -0.69
CA GLY A 27 -6.25 -6.91 -1.26
C GLY A 27 -6.31 -6.01 -2.50
N CYS A 28 -5.72 -4.81 -2.41
CA CYS A 28 -5.66 -3.86 -3.52
C CYS A 28 -4.93 -4.40 -4.75
N LEU A 29 -3.80 -5.09 -4.55
CA LEU A 29 -2.91 -5.45 -5.66
C LEU A 29 -3.20 -6.81 -6.29
N GLY A 30 -3.92 -7.73 -5.63
CA GLY A 30 -4.02 -9.08 -6.15
C GLY A 30 -5.11 -9.99 -5.58
N ASP A 31 -5.96 -9.53 -4.65
CA ASP A 31 -7.05 -10.36 -4.11
C ASP A 31 -8.28 -9.50 -3.73
N LYS A 32 -9.19 -9.32 -4.69
CA LYS A 32 -10.44 -8.57 -4.48
C LYS A 32 -11.28 -9.15 -3.34
N GLU A 33 -11.33 -10.48 -3.19
CA GLU A 33 -12.10 -11.12 -2.11
C GLU A 33 -11.55 -10.76 -0.74
N LEU A 34 -10.21 -10.68 -0.59
CA LEU A 34 -9.57 -10.22 0.64
C LEU A 34 -9.94 -8.76 0.94
N PHE A 35 -9.94 -7.89 -0.07
CA PHE A 35 -10.32 -6.49 0.10
C PHE A 35 -11.77 -6.36 0.56
N GLU A 36 -12.71 -7.02 -0.13
CA GLU A 36 -14.13 -7.02 0.21
C GLU A 36 -14.42 -7.66 1.57
N TYR A 37 -13.63 -8.66 1.96
CA TYR A 37 -13.69 -9.23 3.29
C TYR A 37 -13.29 -8.22 4.36
N LEU A 38 -12.19 -7.48 4.13
CA LEU A 38 -11.73 -6.43 5.04
C LEU A 38 -12.74 -5.28 5.14
N GLU A 39 -13.38 -4.89 4.03
CA GLU A 39 -14.48 -3.90 4.08
C GLU A 39 -15.61 -4.31 5.02
N LYS A 40 -15.85 -5.60 5.20
CA LYS A 40 -16.93 -6.12 6.06
C LYS A 40 -16.50 -6.43 7.49
N ASN A 41 -15.21 -6.70 7.71
CA ASN A 41 -14.72 -7.31 8.95
C ASN A 41 -13.47 -6.65 9.55
N VAL A 42 -13.04 -5.47 9.08
CA VAL A 42 -11.80 -4.84 9.56
C VAL A 42 -11.83 -4.58 11.07
N GLU A 43 -12.99 -4.24 11.62
CA GLU A 43 -13.17 -4.02 13.07
C GLU A 43 -12.97 -5.32 13.85
N LYS A 44 -13.48 -6.45 13.36
CA LYS A 44 -13.23 -7.77 13.99
C LYS A 44 -11.74 -8.11 14.01
N VAL A 45 -11.02 -7.76 12.94
CA VAL A 45 -9.57 -7.96 12.90
C VAL A 45 -8.87 -7.08 13.93
N LEU A 46 -9.28 -5.82 14.08
CA LEU A 46 -8.75 -4.91 15.11
C LEU A 46 -9.05 -5.40 16.53
N GLU A 47 -10.16 -6.12 16.73
CA GLU A 47 -10.52 -6.76 17.99
C GLU A 47 -9.83 -8.12 18.18
N CYS A 48 -8.96 -8.54 17.25
CA CYS A 48 -8.28 -9.83 17.25
C CYS A 48 -9.24 -11.03 17.27
N ASP A 49 -10.37 -10.93 16.56
CA ASP A 49 -11.26 -12.09 16.35
C ASP A 49 -10.50 -13.23 15.66
N GLY A 50 -10.54 -14.43 16.26
CA GLY A 50 -9.71 -15.54 15.82
C GLY A 50 -9.96 -15.97 14.37
N GLU A 51 -11.23 -16.08 13.96
CA GLU A 51 -11.59 -16.49 12.59
C GLU A 51 -11.17 -15.43 11.56
N ALA A 52 -11.41 -14.15 11.89
CA ALA A 52 -11.03 -13.05 11.02
C ALA A 52 -9.51 -12.94 10.86
N CYS A 53 -8.76 -13.09 11.94
CA CYS A 53 -7.31 -13.06 11.93
C CYS A 53 -6.71 -14.25 11.15
N GLU A 54 -7.24 -15.47 11.33
CA GLU A 54 -6.80 -16.65 10.58
C GLU A 54 -7.04 -16.46 9.08
N TYR A 55 -8.23 -15.98 8.70
CA TYR A 55 -8.57 -15.75 7.31
C TYR A 55 -7.59 -14.78 6.64
N ILE A 56 -7.35 -13.62 7.23
CA ILE A 56 -6.46 -12.61 6.63
C ILE A 56 -5.00 -13.08 6.63
N ALA A 57 -4.53 -13.78 7.66
CA ALA A 57 -3.18 -14.32 7.70
C ALA A 57 -2.93 -15.29 6.54
N LYS A 58 -3.88 -16.21 6.29
CA LYS A 58 -3.83 -17.15 5.16
C LYS A 58 -3.82 -16.42 3.82
N LYS A 59 -4.79 -15.53 3.58
CA LYS A 59 -4.92 -14.77 2.33
C LYS A 59 -3.69 -13.91 2.06
N ASN A 60 -3.15 -13.26 3.08
CA ASN A 60 -1.95 -12.42 2.99
C ASN A 60 -0.72 -13.22 2.50
N CYS A 61 -0.52 -14.43 3.06
CA CYS A 61 0.52 -15.33 2.62
C CYS A 61 0.31 -15.80 1.18
N GLU A 62 -0.93 -16.14 0.80
CA GLU A 62 -1.26 -16.61 -0.55
C GLU A 62 -0.97 -15.55 -1.63
N VAL A 63 -1.38 -14.29 -1.41
CA VAL A 63 -1.13 -13.20 -2.36
C VAL A 63 0.37 -12.99 -2.54
N LYS A 64 1.11 -12.84 -1.46
CA LYS A 64 2.55 -12.65 -1.52
C LYS A 64 3.25 -13.82 -2.20
N TYR A 65 2.89 -15.04 -1.85
CA TYR A 65 3.42 -16.25 -2.46
C TYR A 65 3.17 -16.28 -3.98
N LYS A 66 1.93 -16.00 -4.43
CA LYS A 66 1.58 -15.98 -5.85
C LYS A 66 2.44 -14.97 -6.64
N VAL A 67 2.64 -13.76 -6.10
CA VAL A 67 3.46 -12.73 -6.75
C VAL A 67 4.92 -13.14 -6.82
N VAL A 68 5.49 -13.61 -5.72
CA VAL A 68 6.92 -14.00 -5.65
C VAL A 68 7.21 -15.21 -6.53
N MET A 69 6.32 -16.22 -6.55
CA MET A 69 6.52 -17.42 -7.38
C MET A 69 6.40 -17.13 -8.89
N LYS A 70 5.59 -16.13 -9.27
CA LYS A 70 5.47 -15.73 -10.67
C LYS A 70 6.66 -14.85 -11.13
N ASP A 71 7.32 -14.17 -10.22
CA ASP A 71 8.45 -13.28 -10.52
C ASP A 71 9.51 -13.35 -9.42
N GLU A 72 10.21 -14.49 -9.36
CA GLU A 72 11.27 -14.73 -8.37
C GLU A 72 12.45 -13.75 -8.53
N ARG A 73 12.74 -13.34 -9.76
CA ARG A 73 13.91 -12.51 -10.11
C ARG A 73 13.63 -11.01 -10.14
N GLU A 74 12.43 -10.57 -9.73
CA GLU A 74 12.01 -9.16 -9.76
C GLU A 74 12.11 -8.53 -11.17
N SER A 75 11.64 -9.26 -12.16
CA SER A 75 11.73 -8.86 -13.57
C SER A 75 10.56 -7.98 -14.04
N GLY A 76 9.54 -7.77 -13.22
CA GLY A 76 8.38 -6.94 -13.57
C GLY A 76 7.23 -7.04 -12.58
N LEU A 77 6.51 -8.18 -12.54
CA LEU A 77 5.30 -8.33 -11.70
C LEU A 77 5.56 -8.00 -10.23
N ARG A 78 6.72 -8.34 -9.69
CA ARG A 78 7.03 -8.09 -8.28
C ARG A 78 7.09 -6.60 -7.93
N GLU A 79 7.21 -5.71 -8.92
CA GLU A 79 7.11 -4.26 -8.71
C GLU A 79 5.77 -3.86 -8.07
N VAL A 80 4.67 -4.62 -8.30
CA VAL A 80 3.35 -4.32 -7.72
C VAL A 80 3.36 -4.27 -6.19
N LEU A 81 4.26 -5.02 -5.54
CA LEU A 81 4.44 -5.00 -4.08
C LEU A 81 4.89 -3.62 -3.55
N ASN A 82 5.33 -2.72 -4.44
CA ASN A 82 5.70 -1.35 -4.09
C ASN A 82 4.49 -0.39 -4.01
N LEU A 83 3.26 -0.88 -4.17
CA LEU A 83 2.06 -0.04 -3.96
C LEU A 83 2.14 0.62 -2.57
N GLY A 84 1.98 1.93 -2.51
CA GLY A 84 2.13 2.74 -1.31
C GLY A 84 3.58 3.00 -0.84
N HIS A 85 4.53 2.15 -1.24
CA HIS A 85 5.90 2.20 -0.71
C HIS A 85 6.75 3.33 -1.28
N THR A 86 6.53 3.76 -2.51
CA THR A 86 7.32 4.84 -3.11
C THR A 86 7.17 6.12 -2.28
N VAL A 87 5.94 6.52 -1.99
CA VAL A 87 5.64 7.68 -1.15
C VAL A 87 5.86 7.35 0.33
N GLY A 88 5.44 6.18 0.79
CA GLY A 88 5.54 5.77 2.19
C GLY A 88 6.97 5.81 2.72
N ARG A 89 7.95 5.26 2.01
CA ARG A 89 9.37 5.30 2.43
C ARG A 89 9.94 6.72 2.48
N ALA A 90 9.53 7.57 1.55
CA ALA A 90 9.92 8.96 1.59
C ALA A 90 9.35 9.65 2.84
N ILE A 91 8.08 9.40 3.17
CA ILE A 91 7.41 9.87 4.38
C ILE A 91 8.11 9.36 5.65
N GLU A 92 8.41 8.05 5.73
CA GLU A 92 9.16 7.50 6.88
C GLU A 92 10.46 8.28 7.13
N THR A 93 11.21 8.54 6.06
CA THR A 93 12.50 9.24 6.17
C THR A 93 12.33 10.71 6.58
N VAL A 94 11.42 11.46 5.93
CA VAL A 94 11.26 12.89 6.19
C VAL A 94 10.52 13.18 7.49
N SER A 95 9.77 12.19 8.01
CA SER A 95 9.15 12.26 9.34
C SER A 95 10.10 11.89 10.48
N ASP A 96 11.36 11.57 10.18
CA ASP A 96 12.32 11.05 11.15
C ASP A 96 11.78 9.79 11.88
N TYR A 97 11.15 8.89 11.11
CA TYR A 97 10.53 7.63 11.57
C TYR A 97 9.51 7.81 12.71
N ARG A 98 8.82 8.95 12.78
CA ARG A 98 7.74 9.19 13.75
C ARG A 98 6.47 8.40 13.44
N LEU A 99 6.30 7.99 12.19
CA LEU A 99 5.22 7.12 11.75
C LEU A 99 5.68 5.68 11.72
N TYR A 100 4.79 4.76 12.08
CA TYR A 100 5.02 3.34 11.81
C TYR A 100 5.03 3.09 10.30
N HIS A 101 5.73 2.02 9.88
CA HIS A 101 5.81 1.65 8.47
C HIS A 101 4.45 1.58 7.78
N GLY A 102 3.48 0.87 8.35
CA GLY A 102 2.15 0.76 7.78
C GLY A 102 1.37 2.07 7.74
N GLU A 103 1.60 2.99 8.70
CA GLU A 103 1.01 4.34 8.66
C GLU A 103 1.53 5.11 7.45
N ALA A 104 2.83 5.06 7.21
CA ALA A 104 3.45 5.71 6.04
C ALA A 104 3.02 5.07 4.71
N VAL A 105 2.94 3.73 4.68
CA VAL A 105 2.45 2.99 3.49
C VAL A 105 0.98 3.30 3.21
N ALA A 106 0.14 3.43 4.23
CA ALA A 106 -1.27 3.80 4.07
C ALA A 106 -1.42 5.17 3.41
N ILE A 107 -0.70 6.18 3.91
CA ILE A 107 -0.65 7.51 3.28
C ILE A 107 -0.18 7.39 1.83
N GLY A 108 0.86 6.60 1.59
CA GLY A 108 1.40 6.35 0.26
C GLY A 108 0.40 5.68 -0.69
N MET A 109 -0.42 4.73 -0.21
CA MET A 109 -1.47 4.10 -1.00
C MET A 109 -2.54 5.09 -1.42
N VAL A 110 -3.00 5.95 -0.50
CA VAL A 110 -3.99 6.98 -0.82
C VAL A 110 -3.42 7.99 -1.82
N ALA A 111 -2.20 8.46 -1.60
CA ALA A 111 -1.53 9.39 -2.52
C ALA A 111 -1.41 8.79 -3.94
N GLN A 112 -1.03 7.51 -4.05
CA GLN A 112 -0.95 6.81 -5.34
C GLN A 112 -2.33 6.57 -5.97
N ALA A 113 -3.36 6.24 -5.18
CA ALA A 113 -4.72 6.04 -5.67
C ALA A 113 -5.29 7.35 -6.23
N ARG A 114 -5.12 8.48 -5.52
CA ARG A 114 -5.54 9.83 -5.99
C ARG A 114 -4.82 10.24 -7.26
N LEU A 115 -3.51 10.02 -7.34
CA LEU A 115 -2.76 10.28 -8.56
C LEU A 115 -3.23 9.36 -9.70
N GLY A 116 -3.49 8.09 -9.41
CA GLY A 116 -4.02 7.13 -10.37
C GLY A 116 -5.41 7.51 -10.90
N GLU A 117 -6.28 8.05 -10.05
CA GLU A 117 -7.60 8.57 -10.43
C GLU A 117 -7.46 9.76 -11.38
N LYS A 118 -6.63 10.75 -11.04
CA LYS A 118 -6.35 11.91 -11.92
C LYS A 118 -5.77 11.49 -13.27
N LEU A 119 -4.98 10.43 -13.33
CA LEU A 119 -4.42 9.88 -14.56
C LEU A 119 -5.37 8.93 -15.30
N GLY A 120 -6.56 8.67 -14.76
CA GLY A 120 -7.57 7.81 -15.37
C GLY A 120 -7.27 6.30 -15.26
N PHE A 121 -6.42 5.88 -14.32
CA PHE A 121 -6.07 4.45 -14.14
C PHE A 121 -7.01 3.72 -13.21
N ILE A 122 -7.55 4.38 -12.20
CA ILE A 122 -8.50 3.85 -11.23
C ILE A 122 -9.72 4.77 -11.17
N SER A 123 -10.90 4.21 -10.90
CA SER A 123 -12.11 5.02 -10.72
C SER A 123 -12.10 5.76 -9.38
N ASN A 124 -12.77 6.92 -9.31
CA ASN A 124 -12.97 7.66 -8.07
C ASN A 124 -13.66 6.79 -6.99
N GLU A 125 -14.60 5.93 -7.38
CA GLU A 125 -15.25 5.01 -6.44
C GLU A 125 -14.24 4.07 -5.78
N ASN A 126 -13.33 3.46 -6.54
CA ASN A 126 -12.32 2.56 -6.02
C ASN A 126 -11.25 3.29 -5.19
N GLU A 127 -10.86 4.51 -5.58
CA GLU A 127 -9.99 5.38 -4.78
C GLU A 127 -10.61 5.63 -3.39
N GLN A 128 -11.87 6.05 -3.34
CA GLN A 128 -12.58 6.30 -2.09
C GLN A 128 -12.75 5.05 -1.23
N ARG A 129 -12.96 3.87 -1.85
CA ARG A 129 -13.03 2.60 -1.12
C ARG A 129 -11.70 2.30 -0.42
N VAL A 130 -10.58 2.50 -1.10
CA VAL A 130 -9.25 2.30 -0.52
C VAL A 130 -9.03 3.24 0.67
N GLU A 131 -9.27 4.55 0.49
CA GLU A 131 -9.13 5.53 1.57
C GLU A 131 -10.00 5.17 2.78
N LYS A 132 -11.28 4.89 2.54
CA LYS A 132 -12.25 4.56 3.59
C LYS A 132 -11.89 3.30 4.38
N LEU A 133 -11.37 2.28 3.70
CA LEU A 133 -10.94 1.05 4.39
C LEU A 133 -9.71 1.31 5.26
N LEU A 134 -8.75 2.11 4.79
CA LEU A 134 -7.58 2.51 5.57
C LEU A 134 -7.98 3.32 6.81
N GLU A 135 -8.91 4.27 6.68
CA GLU A 135 -9.44 5.05 7.82
C GLU A 135 -10.11 4.14 8.86
N ARG A 136 -10.94 3.19 8.42
CA ARG A 136 -11.58 2.20 9.31
C ARG A 136 -10.57 1.28 9.98
N ALA A 137 -9.44 0.99 9.32
CA ALA A 137 -8.31 0.28 9.92
C ALA A 137 -7.49 1.15 10.88
N LYS A 138 -7.95 2.38 11.21
CA LYS A 138 -7.29 3.36 12.09
C LYS A 138 -5.91 3.80 11.57
N LEU A 139 -5.76 3.85 10.27
CA LEU A 139 -4.56 4.30 9.59
C LEU A 139 -4.72 5.74 9.07
N PRO A 140 -3.66 6.56 9.11
CA PRO A 140 -3.70 7.89 8.53
C PRO A 140 -3.78 7.82 6.99
N THR A 141 -4.57 8.73 6.41
CA THR A 141 -4.77 8.83 4.95
C THR A 141 -4.24 10.14 4.37
N LYS A 142 -3.73 11.03 5.22
CA LYS A 142 -3.20 12.34 4.82
C LYS A 142 -1.76 12.50 5.28
N ILE A 143 -0.97 13.18 4.46
CA ILE A 143 0.39 13.56 4.85
C ILE A 143 0.28 14.55 6.02
N PRO A 144 0.92 14.25 7.17
CA PRO A 144 0.89 15.13 8.33
C PRO A 144 1.43 16.54 8.03
N ASP A 145 0.82 17.57 8.64
CA ASP A 145 1.18 18.98 8.41
C ASP A 145 2.62 19.32 8.81
N TYR A 146 3.22 18.56 9.73
CA TYR A 146 4.61 18.75 10.14
C TYR A 146 5.64 18.24 9.10
N ILE A 147 5.20 17.57 8.04
CA ILE A 147 6.09 17.10 6.97
C ILE A 147 6.27 18.20 5.94
N ASP A 148 7.51 18.63 5.75
CA ASP A 148 7.87 19.55 4.68
C ASP A 148 7.68 18.89 3.31
N ARG A 149 6.72 19.38 2.53
CA ARG A 149 6.39 18.89 1.19
C ARG A 149 7.58 18.97 0.22
N LYS A 150 8.40 20.01 0.31
CA LYS A 150 9.60 20.15 -0.53
C LYS A 150 10.65 19.10 -0.21
N ALA A 151 10.86 18.83 1.09
CA ALA A 151 11.75 17.76 1.53
C ALA A 151 11.23 16.40 1.08
N LEU A 152 9.91 16.17 1.14
CA LEU A 152 9.28 14.93 0.68
C LEU A 152 9.51 14.70 -0.82
N VAL A 153 9.22 15.70 -1.66
CA VAL A 153 9.45 15.61 -3.12
C VAL A 153 10.93 15.35 -3.41
N LYS A 154 11.84 16.10 -2.79
CA LYS A 154 13.29 15.87 -2.92
C LYS A 154 13.68 14.45 -2.55
N LYS A 155 13.09 13.89 -1.47
CA LYS A 155 13.37 12.52 -1.02
C LYS A 155 12.90 11.48 -2.01
N LEU A 156 11.75 11.67 -2.67
CA LEU A 156 11.26 10.77 -3.71
C LEU A 156 12.29 10.56 -4.82
N TYR A 157 13.02 11.62 -5.22
CA TYR A 157 14.04 11.54 -6.26
C TYR A 157 15.40 10.99 -5.79
N THR A 158 15.66 10.93 -4.49
CA THR A 158 16.93 10.42 -3.95
C THR A 158 16.87 8.94 -3.54
N ASP A 159 15.72 8.28 -3.64
CA ASP A 159 15.60 6.86 -3.34
C ASP A 159 16.25 6.01 -4.47
N LYS A 160 16.86 4.88 -4.08
CA LYS A 160 17.56 3.92 -4.98
C LYS A 160 16.70 3.35 -6.13
N LYS A 161 15.38 3.61 -6.11
CA LYS A 161 14.43 3.19 -7.15
C LYS A 161 14.32 4.18 -8.32
N VAL A 162 14.98 5.32 -8.25
CA VAL A 162 15.14 6.23 -9.38
C VAL A 162 16.12 5.59 -10.35
N ARG A 163 15.64 4.95 -11.40
CA ARG A 163 16.45 4.48 -12.51
C ARG A 163 16.57 5.61 -13.53
N ASP A 164 17.77 5.98 -13.89
CA ASP A 164 18.07 7.04 -14.88
C ASP A 164 17.42 8.42 -14.55
N GLY A 165 17.31 8.75 -13.26
CA GLY A 165 16.70 10.02 -12.82
C GLY A 165 15.17 10.06 -12.89
N LYS A 166 14.50 8.94 -13.21
CA LYS A 166 13.05 8.86 -13.41
C LYS A 166 12.37 8.11 -12.27
N LEU A 167 11.40 8.77 -11.64
CA LEU A 167 10.61 8.19 -10.57
C LEU A 167 9.49 7.34 -11.16
N ARG A 168 9.35 6.11 -10.65
CA ARG A 168 8.35 5.15 -11.13
C ARG A 168 7.38 4.77 -10.03
N PHE A 169 6.10 4.74 -10.39
CA PHE A 169 4.99 4.32 -9.55
C PHE A 169 4.27 3.13 -10.16
N VAL A 170 3.74 2.26 -9.30
CA VAL A 170 2.77 1.24 -9.70
C VAL A 170 1.36 1.75 -9.41
N PHE A 171 0.40 1.40 -10.22
CA PHE A 171 -0.98 1.88 -10.08
C PHE A 171 -1.98 0.74 -10.09
N GLN A 172 -3.05 0.90 -9.34
CA GLN A 172 -4.21 0.03 -9.43
C GLN A 172 -5.00 0.32 -10.72
N LYS A 173 -5.58 -0.71 -11.29
CA LYS A 173 -6.60 -0.62 -12.35
C LYS A 173 -8.00 -0.74 -11.73
N GLU A 174 -8.14 -1.75 -10.89
CA GLU A 174 -9.32 -2.05 -10.09
C GLU A 174 -8.87 -2.61 -8.73
N ILE A 175 -9.79 -2.79 -7.81
CA ILE A 175 -9.52 -3.53 -6.58
C ILE A 175 -9.13 -4.97 -6.94
N GLY A 176 -7.95 -5.40 -6.52
CA GLY A 176 -7.39 -6.71 -6.80
C GLY A 176 -6.65 -6.81 -8.13
N GLU A 177 -6.53 -5.74 -8.91
CA GLU A 177 -5.84 -5.73 -10.21
C GLU A 177 -4.93 -4.50 -10.35
N MET A 178 -3.72 -4.71 -10.86
CA MET A 178 -2.75 -3.65 -11.11
C MET A 178 -2.66 -3.30 -12.59
N MET A 179 -2.37 -2.03 -12.89
CA MET A 179 -2.08 -1.58 -14.25
C MET A 179 -0.80 -2.23 -14.77
N CYS A 180 -0.89 -2.73 -16.01
CA CYS A 180 0.23 -3.19 -16.78
C CYS A 180 0.40 -2.27 -18.00
N PHE A 181 1.53 -1.59 -18.14
CA PHE A 181 1.80 -0.57 -19.15
C PHE A 181 2.55 -1.10 -20.38
N GLY A 182 2.87 -2.37 -20.39
CA GLY A 182 3.59 -3.06 -21.47
C GLY A 182 3.84 -4.51 -21.10
N GLU A 183 4.62 -5.22 -21.89
CA GLU A 183 4.95 -6.61 -21.61
C GLU A 183 5.68 -6.72 -20.25
N ASN A 184 4.97 -7.23 -19.22
CA ASN A 184 5.44 -7.39 -17.84
C ASN A 184 5.95 -6.08 -17.20
N GLN A 185 5.43 -4.91 -17.60
CA GLN A 185 5.85 -3.59 -17.10
C GLN A 185 4.74 -2.98 -16.22
N TYR A 186 4.94 -2.96 -14.92
CA TYR A 186 3.97 -2.45 -13.95
C TYR A 186 4.30 -1.03 -13.44
N GLY A 187 5.56 -0.64 -13.50
CA GLY A 187 5.98 0.71 -13.13
C GLY A 187 5.75 1.72 -14.24
N LYS A 188 5.11 2.86 -13.94
CA LYS A 188 4.90 4.02 -14.82
C LYS A 188 5.78 5.18 -14.37
N GLU A 189 6.49 5.79 -15.31
CA GLU A 189 7.23 7.03 -15.05
C GLU A 189 6.26 8.18 -14.79
N ILE A 190 6.55 9.01 -13.77
CA ILE A 190 5.75 10.14 -13.33
C ILE A 190 6.61 11.39 -13.37
N SER A 191 6.09 12.47 -13.95
CA SER A 191 6.78 13.76 -14.06
C SER A 191 6.76 14.54 -12.74
N GLU A 192 7.61 15.57 -12.63
CA GLU A 192 7.64 16.44 -11.44
C GLU A 192 6.33 17.19 -11.25
N GLU A 193 5.70 17.63 -12.35
CA GLU A 193 4.42 18.32 -12.30
C GLU A 193 3.32 17.40 -11.71
N GLN A 194 3.32 16.12 -12.13
CA GLN A 194 2.36 15.14 -11.61
C GLN A 194 2.60 14.80 -10.13
N ILE A 195 3.87 14.83 -9.68
CA ILE A 195 4.21 14.59 -8.27
C ILE A 195 3.81 15.78 -7.40
N ALA A 196 3.87 17.01 -7.91
CA ALA A 196 3.45 18.19 -7.17
C ALA A 196 1.96 18.14 -6.77
N GLU A 197 1.18 17.24 -7.38
CA GLU A 197 -0.24 17.03 -7.08
C GLU A 197 -0.52 15.99 -5.97
N ILE A 198 0.51 15.32 -5.47
CA ILE A 198 0.47 14.41 -4.32
C ILE A 198 0.59 15.22 -3.02
#